data_8d815d565213d8cc54ad944cb4f7e8fd
#
_entry.id   8d815d565213d8cc54ad944cb4f7e8fd
#
_cell.length_a   1.000
_cell.length_b   1.000
_cell.length_c   1.000
_cell.angle_alpha   90.00
_cell.angle_beta   90.00
_cell.angle_gamma   90.00
#
_symmetry.space_group_name_H-M   'P 1'
#
loop_
_entity.id
_entity.type
_entity.pdbx_description
1 polymer ?
#
loop_
_entity_poly.entity_id
_entity_poly.type
_entity_poly.pdbx_seq_one_letter_code
_entity_poly.pdbx_strand_id
1 'polypeptide(L)'
;TSEKDMKTVQAILNDVRKNGDSAVKKYERKFNGRKTSQLRVSAKEIKEARSKISSEERNAIDDVRFAMFARGGLRLMDRLYNYKDTISKANGVTQSFVPISSVGCYIPGGQARYPSSTIMSVRPAAKARVKRIVVVSPPGPDGKIDPLTIAAAKMCGATEIYKIGGAQAIGALAYGTKSIPKVDKIVGPGGKFVSIA
;
A
#
# COMPACT_ATOMS: atom_id res chain seq x y z
N THR A 1 16.52 6.44 16.41
CA THR A 1 15.91 5.10 16.68
C THR A 1 16.62 4.50 17.87
N SER A 2 15.91 4.15 18.94
CA SER A 2 16.52 3.55 20.12
C SER A 2 16.65 2.02 19.94
N GLU A 3 17.61 1.40 20.64
CA GLU A 3 17.76 -0.07 20.68
C GLU A 3 16.49 -0.76 21.18
N LYS A 4 15.77 -0.14 22.11
CA LYS A 4 14.47 -0.59 22.62
C LYS A 4 13.41 -0.66 21.53
N ASP A 5 13.37 0.34 20.62
CA ASP A 5 12.42 0.35 19.51
C ASP A 5 12.74 -0.77 18.50
N MET A 6 14.01 -0.97 18.18
CA MET A 6 14.44 -2.06 17.29
C MET A 6 14.06 -3.43 17.86
N LYS A 7 14.34 -3.68 19.14
CA LYS A 7 13.95 -4.91 19.83
C LYS A 7 12.42 -5.12 19.80
N THR A 8 11.66 -4.04 20.01
CA THR A 8 10.19 -4.09 19.95
C THR A 8 9.68 -4.46 18.55
N VAL A 9 10.20 -3.82 17.51
CA VAL A 9 9.83 -4.12 16.12
C VAL A 9 10.23 -5.53 15.75
N GLN A 10 11.44 -5.97 16.09
CA GLN A 10 11.91 -7.33 15.81
C GLN A 10 10.99 -8.39 16.46
N ALA A 11 10.56 -8.15 17.71
CA ALA A 11 9.61 -9.06 18.39
C ALA A 11 8.26 -9.12 17.65
N ILE A 12 7.74 -7.98 17.15
CA ILE A 12 6.51 -7.94 16.36
C ILE A 12 6.68 -8.71 15.06
N LEU A 13 7.76 -8.47 14.33
CA LEU A 13 8.04 -9.14 13.06
C LEU A 13 8.17 -10.64 13.22
N ASN A 14 8.89 -11.10 14.25
CA ASN A 14 9.05 -12.53 14.57
C ASN A 14 7.70 -13.19 14.94
N ASP A 15 6.86 -12.48 15.71
CA ASP A 15 5.53 -12.97 16.07
C ASP A 15 4.62 -13.08 14.83
N VAL A 16 4.61 -12.07 13.94
CA VAL A 16 3.86 -12.12 12.68
C VAL A 16 4.36 -13.25 11.78
N ARG A 17 5.67 -13.44 11.67
CA ARG A 17 6.26 -14.53 10.88
C ARG A 17 5.83 -15.91 11.39
N LYS A 18 5.76 -16.08 12.72
CA LYS A 18 5.40 -17.37 13.37
C LYS A 18 3.90 -17.62 13.40
N ASN A 19 3.11 -16.60 13.75
CA ASN A 19 1.70 -16.74 14.12
C ASN A 19 0.72 -16.07 13.12
N GLY A 20 1.22 -15.46 12.04
CA GLY A 20 0.42 -14.93 10.93
C GLY A 20 -0.70 -13.99 11.36
N ASP A 21 -1.92 -14.25 10.86
CA ASP A 21 -3.11 -13.41 11.14
C ASP A 21 -3.42 -13.23 12.62
N SER A 22 -3.10 -14.21 13.46
CA SER A 22 -3.37 -14.11 14.91
C SER A 22 -2.48 -13.05 15.56
N ALA A 23 -1.22 -12.97 15.17
CA ALA A 23 -0.29 -11.94 15.61
C ALA A 23 -0.71 -10.57 15.09
N VAL A 24 -1.06 -10.45 13.80
CA VAL A 24 -1.57 -9.20 13.23
C VAL A 24 -2.76 -8.69 14.03
N LYS A 25 -3.77 -9.53 14.25
CA LYS A 25 -4.97 -9.16 15.02
C LYS A 25 -4.64 -8.81 16.48
N LYS A 26 -3.68 -9.51 17.11
CA LYS A 26 -3.19 -9.21 18.46
C LYS A 26 -2.62 -7.80 18.54
N TYR A 27 -1.76 -7.41 17.60
CA TYR A 27 -1.14 -6.08 17.59
C TYR A 27 -2.11 -4.98 17.17
N GLU A 28 -3.05 -5.25 16.24
CA GLU A 28 -4.13 -4.30 15.94
C GLU A 28 -4.97 -4.02 17.19
N ARG A 29 -5.29 -5.04 18.01
CA ARG A 29 -5.99 -4.84 19.29
C ARG A 29 -5.14 -4.05 20.28
N LYS A 30 -3.85 -4.38 20.39
CA LYS A 30 -2.93 -3.74 21.35
C LYS A 30 -2.71 -2.26 21.06
N PHE A 31 -2.56 -1.88 19.79
CA PHE A 31 -2.19 -0.51 19.39
C PHE A 31 -3.39 0.34 19.00
N ASN A 32 -4.41 -0.26 18.42
CA ASN A 32 -5.62 0.43 17.95
C ASN A 32 -6.86 0.16 18.83
N GLY A 33 -6.72 -0.60 19.93
CA GLY A 33 -7.78 -0.85 20.93
C GLY A 33 -8.94 -1.72 20.44
N ARG A 34 -8.84 -2.43 19.32
CA ARG A 34 -10.00 -3.04 18.67
C ARG A 34 -9.84 -4.51 18.29
N LYS A 35 -10.96 -5.24 18.37
CA LYS A 35 -11.11 -6.58 17.81
C LYS A 35 -11.42 -6.43 16.31
N THR A 36 -10.43 -6.64 15.45
CA THR A 36 -10.63 -6.71 14.00
C THR A 36 -10.92 -8.15 13.60
N SER A 37 -12.16 -8.46 13.25
CA SER A 37 -12.54 -9.79 12.76
C SER A 37 -12.08 -10.01 11.31
N GLN A 38 -12.25 -8.99 10.46
CA GLN A 38 -11.91 -9.03 9.04
C GLN A 38 -10.86 -7.96 8.72
N LEU A 39 -9.67 -8.42 8.31
CA LEU A 39 -8.55 -7.53 7.96
C LEU A 39 -8.78 -6.84 6.61
N ARG A 40 -9.34 -7.55 5.62
CA ARG A 40 -9.59 -7.03 4.28
C ARG A 40 -10.81 -6.11 4.25
N VAL A 41 -10.68 -4.99 3.54
CA VAL A 41 -11.82 -4.11 3.22
C VAL A 41 -12.75 -4.83 2.25
N SER A 42 -14.01 -4.94 2.61
CA SER A 42 -15.03 -5.64 1.82
C SER A 42 -15.51 -4.81 0.63
N ALA A 43 -16.14 -5.47 -0.35
CA ALA A 43 -16.77 -4.78 -1.48
C ALA A 43 -17.86 -3.78 -1.03
N LYS A 44 -18.57 -4.11 0.05
CA LYS A 44 -19.57 -3.22 0.66
C LYS A 44 -18.90 -1.94 1.20
N GLU A 45 -17.82 -2.08 1.99
CA GLU A 45 -17.06 -0.93 2.50
C GLU A 45 -16.50 -0.06 1.38
N ILE A 46 -16.03 -0.65 0.28
CA ILE A 46 -15.56 0.08 -0.91
C ILE A 46 -16.71 0.88 -1.55
N LYS A 47 -17.88 0.27 -1.69
CA LYS A 47 -19.07 0.96 -2.24
C LYS A 47 -19.51 2.11 -1.33
N GLU A 48 -19.57 1.87 -0.03
CA GLU A 48 -19.89 2.90 0.98
C GLU A 48 -18.85 4.04 0.97
N ALA A 49 -17.56 3.73 0.84
CA ALA A 49 -16.53 4.76 0.76
C ALA A 49 -16.71 5.65 -0.47
N ARG A 50 -17.05 5.06 -1.62
CA ARG A 50 -17.31 5.82 -2.86
C ARG A 50 -18.53 6.74 -2.77
N SER A 51 -19.57 6.36 -2.03
CA SER A 51 -20.76 7.19 -1.85
C SER A 51 -20.57 8.31 -0.83
N LYS A 52 -19.53 8.24 0.03
CA LYS A 52 -19.23 9.22 1.06
C LYS A 52 -18.28 10.33 0.62
N ILE A 53 -17.62 10.20 -0.52
CA ILE A 53 -16.77 11.25 -1.07
C ILE A 53 -17.58 12.18 -1.97
N SER A 54 -17.33 13.48 -1.86
CA SER A 54 -18.00 14.48 -2.70
C SER A 54 -17.51 14.42 -4.16
N SER A 55 -18.23 15.10 -5.06
CA SER A 55 -17.80 15.29 -6.45
C SER A 55 -16.48 16.04 -6.54
N GLU A 56 -16.29 17.06 -5.69
CA GLU A 56 -15.06 17.85 -5.63
C GLU A 56 -13.88 16.99 -5.17
N GLU A 57 -14.05 16.18 -4.14
CA GLU A 57 -13.01 15.25 -3.68
C GLU A 57 -12.64 14.23 -4.76
N ARG A 58 -13.62 13.73 -5.50
CA ARG A 58 -13.40 12.81 -6.62
C ARG A 58 -12.62 13.47 -7.75
N ASN A 59 -13.05 14.70 -8.16
CA ASN A 59 -12.38 15.46 -9.21
C ASN A 59 -10.95 15.79 -8.80
N ALA A 60 -10.71 16.20 -7.55
CA ALA A 60 -9.36 16.45 -7.04
C ALA A 60 -8.45 15.22 -7.11
N ILE A 61 -8.97 14.00 -6.81
CA ILE A 61 -8.21 12.76 -6.98
C ILE A 61 -7.86 12.53 -8.45
N ASP A 62 -8.81 12.74 -9.36
CA ASP A 62 -8.59 12.56 -10.79
C ASP A 62 -7.59 13.58 -11.34
N ASP A 63 -7.66 14.84 -10.93
CA ASP A 63 -6.73 15.91 -11.33
C ASP A 63 -5.29 15.58 -10.91
N VAL A 64 -5.09 15.20 -9.64
CA VAL A 64 -3.76 14.82 -9.14
C VAL A 64 -3.25 13.58 -9.87
N ARG A 65 -4.10 12.58 -10.08
CA ARG A 65 -3.77 11.35 -10.81
C ARG A 65 -3.36 11.64 -12.26
N PHE A 66 -4.04 12.59 -12.90
CA PHE A 66 -3.72 13.05 -14.26
C PHE A 66 -2.44 13.88 -14.29
N ALA A 67 -2.28 14.85 -13.36
CA ALA A 67 -1.11 15.72 -13.29
C ALA A 67 0.19 14.92 -13.07
N MET A 68 0.16 13.89 -12.23
CA MET A 68 1.29 12.98 -12.05
C MET A 68 1.70 12.28 -13.35
N PHE A 69 0.72 12.01 -14.23
CA PHE A 69 0.98 11.40 -15.54
C PHE A 69 1.52 12.40 -16.56
N ALA A 70 0.91 13.59 -16.61
CA ALA A 70 1.21 14.60 -17.64
C ALA A 70 2.59 15.26 -17.47
N ARG A 71 3.08 15.39 -16.23
CA ARG A 71 4.31 16.16 -15.91
C ARG A 71 5.62 15.36 -15.92
N GLY A 72 5.73 14.27 -16.68
CA GLY A 72 7.03 13.74 -17.09
C GLY A 72 7.48 12.43 -16.42
N GLY A 73 7.36 12.21 -15.12
CA GLY A 73 7.92 11.00 -14.47
C GLY A 73 7.22 9.70 -14.87
N LEU A 74 5.88 9.71 -14.87
CA LEU A 74 5.11 8.52 -15.28
C LEU A 74 5.03 8.35 -16.81
N ARG A 75 5.25 9.43 -17.57
CA ARG A 75 5.39 9.37 -19.05
C ARG A 75 6.68 8.68 -19.46
N LEU A 76 7.75 8.87 -18.69
CA LEU A 76 8.99 8.12 -18.87
C LEU A 76 8.77 6.62 -18.60
N MET A 77 7.99 6.24 -17.59
CA MET A 77 7.66 4.84 -17.33
C MET A 77 6.90 4.18 -18.49
N ASP A 78 5.92 4.86 -19.10
CA ASP A 78 5.25 4.34 -20.30
C ASP A 78 6.25 4.12 -21.46
N ARG A 79 7.21 5.01 -21.63
CA ARG A 79 8.29 4.83 -22.59
C ARG A 79 9.16 3.63 -22.23
N LEU A 80 9.62 3.50 -20.99
CA LEU A 80 10.46 2.40 -20.53
C LEU A 80 9.79 1.03 -20.68
N TYR A 81 8.49 0.92 -20.38
CA TYR A 81 7.77 -0.35 -20.49
C TYR A 81 7.30 -0.68 -21.93
N ASN A 82 7.14 0.32 -22.78
CA ASN A 82 6.88 0.11 -24.21
C ASN A 82 8.18 -0.03 -25.01
N TYR A 83 9.31 0.28 -24.38
CA TYR A 83 10.64 0.25 -24.95
C TYR A 83 11.21 -1.15 -24.77
N LYS A 84 10.84 -2.06 -25.66
CA LYS A 84 11.62 -3.27 -25.93
C LYS A 84 12.88 -2.87 -26.67
N ASP A 85 13.70 -2.03 -26.06
CA ASP A 85 14.91 -1.65 -26.72
C ASP A 85 16.09 -2.49 -26.31
N THR A 86 16.60 -2.98 -27.31
CA THR A 86 17.97 -3.41 -27.46
C THR A 86 18.86 -2.19 -27.24
N ILE A 87 19.26 -1.93 -26.01
CA ILE A 87 20.39 -1.04 -25.77
C ILE A 87 21.60 -1.79 -26.27
N SER A 88 22.05 -1.39 -27.49
CA SER A 88 23.21 -1.97 -28.18
C SER A 88 23.00 -3.39 -28.75
N LYS A 89 22.41 -3.44 -29.91
CA LYS A 89 22.55 -4.62 -30.83
C LYS A 89 24.00 -4.95 -31.14
N ALA A 90 24.92 -3.99 -31.00
CA ALA A 90 26.33 -4.16 -31.34
C ALA A 90 27.06 -5.17 -30.45
N ASN A 91 26.66 -5.34 -29.19
CA ASN A 91 27.35 -6.20 -28.21
C ASN A 91 26.53 -7.40 -27.73
N GLY A 92 25.37 -7.69 -28.33
CA GLY A 92 24.51 -8.82 -27.90
C GLY A 92 23.85 -8.64 -26.52
N VAL A 93 23.90 -7.44 -25.94
CA VAL A 93 23.28 -7.16 -24.63
C VAL A 93 21.88 -6.56 -24.84
N THR A 94 20.88 -7.18 -24.21
CA THR A 94 19.49 -6.67 -24.17
C THR A 94 19.13 -6.24 -22.75
N GLN A 95 18.66 -5.01 -22.61
CA GLN A 95 18.07 -4.51 -21.38
C GLN A 95 16.55 -4.44 -21.52
N SER A 96 15.83 -5.02 -20.58
CA SER A 96 14.37 -4.95 -20.54
C SER A 96 13.87 -4.54 -19.16
N PHE A 97 12.77 -3.77 -19.11
CA PHE A 97 12.08 -3.42 -17.88
C PHE A 97 10.89 -4.36 -17.69
N VAL A 98 10.93 -5.14 -16.61
CA VAL A 98 9.87 -6.09 -16.25
C VAL A 98 9.19 -5.63 -14.98
N PRO A 99 7.85 -5.52 -14.95
CA PRO A 99 7.14 -5.18 -13.72
C PRO A 99 7.30 -6.31 -12.68
N ILE A 100 7.46 -5.92 -11.41
CA ILE A 100 7.34 -6.88 -10.30
C ILE A 100 5.90 -7.40 -10.23
N SER A 101 5.71 -8.60 -9.67
CA SER A 101 4.37 -9.22 -9.64
C SER A 101 3.43 -8.54 -8.65
N SER A 102 3.97 -8.05 -7.51
CA SER A 102 3.16 -7.48 -6.43
C SER A 102 3.88 -6.39 -5.64
N VAL A 103 3.10 -5.42 -5.14
CA VAL A 103 3.59 -4.35 -4.27
C VAL A 103 2.62 -4.10 -3.12
N GLY A 104 3.16 -3.88 -1.92
CA GLY A 104 2.45 -3.39 -0.76
C GLY A 104 2.66 -1.89 -0.59
N CYS A 105 1.58 -1.12 -0.62
CA CYS A 105 1.60 0.32 -0.40
C CYS A 105 1.14 0.62 1.04
N TYR A 106 2.07 1.03 1.89
CA TYR A 106 1.72 1.47 3.23
C TYR A 106 1.25 2.93 3.19
N ILE A 107 0.03 3.16 3.67
CA ILE A 107 -0.57 4.49 3.74
C ILE A 107 -0.79 4.84 5.22
N PRO A 108 -0.26 5.96 5.71
CA PRO A 108 -0.57 6.44 7.05
C PRO A 108 -2.08 6.63 7.22
N GLY A 109 -2.56 6.57 8.45
CA GLY A 109 -3.99 6.74 8.75
C GLY A 109 -4.23 6.88 10.25
N GLY A 110 -5.49 6.85 10.63
CA GLY A 110 -5.94 6.90 12.03
C GLY A 110 -6.18 8.31 12.55
N GLN A 111 -5.29 9.27 12.33
CA GLN A 111 -5.40 10.64 12.86
C GLN A 111 -5.69 11.69 11.78
N ALA A 112 -5.29 11.47 10.54
CA ALA A 112 -5.49 12.38 9.43
C ALA A 112 -5.84 11.64 8.13
N ARG A 113 -6.27 12.39 7.13
CA ARG A 113 -6.60 11.89 5.78
C ARG A 113 -5.37 12.02 4.89
N TYR A 114 -5.00 10.95 4.17
CA TYR A 114 -3.80 10.90 3.34
C TYR A 114 -4.08 10.47 1.88
N PRO A 115 -5.02 11.13 1.17
CA PRO A 115 -5.31 10.77 -0.22
C PRO A 115 -4.11 10.97 -1.14
N SER A 116 -3.30 12.02 -0.93
CA SER A 116 -2.09 12.29 -1.71
C SER A 116 -1.06 11.17 -1.58
N SER A 117 -0.76 10.71 -0.35
CA SER A 117 0.15 9.58 -0.14
C SER A 117 -0.35 8.31 -0.81
N THR A 118 -1.67 8.10 -0.81
CA THR A 118 -2.31 6.98 -1.50
C THR A 118 -2.08 7.08 -3.01
N ILE A 119 -2.34 8.23 -3.61
CA ILE A 119 -2.16 8.45 -5.05
C ILE A 119 -0.68 8.28 -5.42
N MET A 120 0.23 8.90 -4.66
CA MET A 120 1.68 8.86 -4.91
C MET A 120 2.29 7.45 -4.77
N SER A 121 1.69 6.55 -3.99
CA SER A 121 2.17 5.18 -3.83
C SER A 121 1.52 4.21 -4.82
N VAL A 122 0.20 4.30 -5.01
CA VAL A 122 -0.57 3.34 -5.80
C VAL A 122 -0.51 3.62 -7.30
N ARG A 123 -0.59 4.91 -7.70
CA ARG A 123 -0.64 5.25 -9.12
C ARG A 123 0.63 4.89 -9.89
N PRO A 124 1.87 5.13 -9.38
CA PRO A 124 3.09 4.67 -10.04
C PRO A 124 3.13 3.15 -10.21
N ALA A 125 2.71 2.39 -9.19
CA ALA A 125 2.66 0.93 -9.27
C ALA A 125 1.71 0.44 -10.38
N ALA A 126 0.52 1.05 -10.49
CA ALA A 126 -0.43 0.73 -11.56
C ALA A 126 0.12 1.08 -12.94
N LYS A 127 0.81 2.22 -13.08
CA LYS A 127 1.48 2.60 -14.33
C LYS A 127 2.66 1.71 -14.67
N ALA A 128 3.37 1.22 -13.66
CA ALA A 128 4.41 0.21 -13.81
C ALA A 128 3.86 -1.19 -14.15
N ARG A 129 2.55 -1.32 -14.40
CA ARG A 129 1.86 -2.58 -14.75
C ARG A 129 2.00 -3.68 -13.70
N VAL A 130 2.19 -3.30 -12.44
CA VAL A 130 2.19 -4.26 -11.32
C VAL A 130 0.79 -4.88 -11.22
N LYS A 131 0.73 -6.21 -11.29
CA LYS A 131 -0.56 -6.93 -11.35
C LYS A 131 -1.32 -6.90 -10.03
N ARG A 132 -0.60 -7.02 -8.90
CA ARG A 132 -1.19 -7.04 -7.57
C ARG A 132 -0.69 -5.86 -6.74
N ILE A 133 -1.58 -4.91 -6.47
CA ILE A 133 -1.30 -3.69 -5.71
C ILE A 133 -2.12 -3.74 -4.41
N VAL A 134 -1.43 -3.97 -3.31
CA VAL A 134 -2.01 -4.11 -1.97
C VAL A 134 -1.84 -2.82 -1.20
N VAL A 135 -2.93 -2.25 -0.70
CA VAL A 135 -2.88 -1.10 0.20
C VAL A 135 -3.09 -1.56 1.63
N VAL A 136 -2.25 -1.12 2.55
CA VAL A 136 -2.45 -1.27 3.99
C VAL A 136 -2.52 0.11 4.62
N SER A 137 -3.50 0.32 5.51
CA SER A 137 -3.64 1.56 6.26
C SER A 137 -4.26 1.27 7.63
N PRO A 138 -3.76 1.88 8.70
CA PRO A 138 -4.36 1.72 10.01
C PRO A 138 -5.79 2.26 10.01
N PRO A 139 -6.74 1.52 10.59
CA PRO A 139 -8.12 1.98 10.73
C PRO A 139 -8.23 3.10 11.75
N GLY A 140 -9.19 3.97 11.56
CA GLY A 140 -9.57 5.01 12.52
C GLY A 140 -10.29 4.45 13.75
N PRO A 141 -10.75 5.35 14.65
CA PRO A 141 -11.47 4.98 15.87
C PRO A 141 -12.74 4.16 15.65
N ASP A 142 -13.38 4.23 14.52
CA ASP A 142 -14.55 3.44 14.13
C ASP A 142 -14.21 2.04 13.55
N GLY A 143 -12.92 1.68 13.45
CA GLY A 143 -12.43 0.43 12.87
C GLY A 143 -12.44 0.42 11.33
N LYS A 144 -12.66 1.56 10.69
CA LYS A 144 -12.68 1.71 9.24
C LYS A 144 -11.51 2.56 8.76
N ILE A 145 -11.06 2.31 7.55
CA ILE A 145 -10.16 3.23 6.86
C ILE A 145 -10.98 4.43 6.37
N ASP A 146 -10.38 5.61 6.39
CA ASP A 146 -11.01 6.82 5.86
C ASP A 146 -11.55 6.60 4.43
N PRO A 147 -12.82 6.98 4.15
CA PRO A 147 -13.46 6.76 2.85
C PRO A 147 -12.69 7.35 1.67
N LEU A 148 -12.06 8.52 1.84
CA LEU A 148 -11.28 9.17 0.80
C LEU A 148 -10.01 8.37 0.47
N THR A 149 -9.36 7.77 1.47
CA THR A 149 -8.22 6.87 1.28
C THR A 149 -8.61 5.61 0.51
N ILE A 150 -9.75 4.98 0.85
CA ILE A 150 -10.27 3.81 0.10
C ILE A 150 -10.60 4.19 -1.34
N ALA A 151 -11.29 5.31 -1.55
CA ALA A 151 -11.68 5.76 -2.87
C ALA A 151 -10.45 6.07 -3.73
N ALA A 152 -9.49 6.85 -3.21
CA ALA A 152 -8.24 7.16 -3.89
C ALA A 152 -7.46 5.89 -4.27
N ALA A 153 -7.34 4.92 -3.34
CA ALA A 153 -6.69 3.65 -3.61
C ALA A 153 -7.34 2.90 -4.79
N LYS A 154 -8.67 2.79 -4.79
CA LYS A 154 -9.41 2.11 -5.86
C LYS A 154 -9.36 2.86 -7.19
N MET A 155 -9.46 4.19 -7.17
CA MET A 155 -9.34 5.03 -8.38
C MET A 155 -7.94 4.97 -8.98
N CYS A 156 -6.90 4.77 -8.16
CA CYS A 156 -5.51 4.63 -8.61
C CYS A 156 -5.11 3.23 -9.05
N GLY A 157 -5.94 2.20 -8.80
CA GLY A 157 -5.69 0.83 -9.28
C GLY A 157 -5.35 -0.19 -8.20
N ALA A 158 -5.57 0.09 -6.90
CA ALA A 158 -5.38 -0.90 -5.84
C ALA A 158 -6.31 -2.12 -6.04
N THR A 159 -5.71 -3.32 -6.00
CA THR A 159 -6.44 -4.58 -6.12
C THR A 159 -7.05 -5.01 -4.79
N GLU A 160 -6.30 -4.80 -3.71
CA GLU A 160 -6.65 -5.21 -2.35
C GLU A 160 -6.39 -4.06 -1.36
N ILE A 161 -7.21 -3.97 -0.31
CA ILE A 161 -7.03 -2.98 0.76
C ILE A 161 -7.23 -3.69 2.10
N TYR A 162 -6.32 -3.46 3.07
CA TYR A 162 -6.38 -4.07 4.39
C TYR A 162 -6.33 -3.03 5.50
N LYS A 163 -7.14 -3.26 6.53
CA LYS A 163 -7.29 -2.42 7.75
C LYS A 163 -6.25 -2.81 8.78
N ILE A 164 -4.99 -2.53 8.48
CA ILE A 164 -3.85 -2.82 9.35
C ILE A 164 -2.79 -1.72 9.25
N GLY A 165 -2.10 -1.46 10.35
CA GLY A 165 -1.04 -0.46 10.42
C GLY A 165 0.20 -0.95 11.15
N GLY A 166 1.14 -0.05 11.44
CA GLY A 166 2.33 -0.34 12.25
C GLY A 166 3.28 -1.39 11.67
N ALA A 167 4.22 -1.84 12.48
CA ALA A 167 5.23 -2.85 12.11
C ALA A 167 4.60 -4.21 11.73
N GLN A 168 3.46 -4.57 12.35
CA GLN A 168 2.74 -5.81 12.02
C GLN A 168 2.20 -5.82 10.59
N ALA A 169 1.85 -4.64 10.02
CA ALA A 169 1.44 -4.55 8.62
C ALA A 169 2.62 -4.81 7.68
N ILE A 170 3.80 -4.28 8.00
CA ILE A 170 5.04 -4.53 7.25
C ILE A 170 5.39 -6.02 7.32
N GLY A 171 5.35 -6.61 8.52
CA GLY A 171 5.58 -8.05 8.69
C GLY A 171 4.60 -8.92 7.89
N ALA A 172 3.30 -8.55 7.88
CA ALA A 172 2.29 -9.27 7.09
C ALA A 172 2.55 -9.19 5.58
N LEU A 173 2.96 -8.01 5.07
CA LEU A 173 3.31 -7.84 3.66
C LEU A 173 4.60 -8.58 3.27
N ALA A 174 5.61 -8.58 4.16
CA ALA A 174 6.92 -9.17 3.89
C ALA A 174 6.91 -10.70 3.97
N TYR A 175 6.28 -11.27 4.99
CA TYR A 175 6.29 -12.73 5.22
C TYR A 175 5.08 -13.43 4.64
N GLY A 176 3.99 -12.72 4.46
CA GLY A 176 2.69 -13.28 4.13
C GLY A 176 1.99 -13.86 5.36
N THR A 177 0.67 -13.88 5.31
CA THR A 177 -0.20 -14.55 6.27
C THR A 177 -1.32 -15.29 5.52
N LYS A 178 -2.20 -16.00 6.24
CA LYS A 178 -3.35 -16.66 5.60
C LYS A 178 -4.26 -15.67 4.84
N SER A 179 -4.49 -14.47 5.40
CA SER A 179 -5.36 -13.44 4.80
C SER A 179 -4.62 -12.49 3.87
N ILE A 180 -3.31 -12.34 4.01
CA ILE A 180 -2.49 -11.34 3.30
C ILE A 180 -1.30 -12.06 2.68
N PRO A 181 -1.37 -12.49 1.41
CA PRO A 181 -0.21 -13.08 0.73
C PRO A 181 0.94 -12.06 0.64
N LYS A 182 2.18 -12.54 0.80
CA LYS A 182 3.38 -11.71 0.71
C LYS A 182 3.44 -10.91 -0.59
N VAL A 183 4.20 -9.82 -0.58
CA VAL A 183 4.46 -8.98 -1.76
C VAL A 183 5.95 -8.94 -2.07
N ASP A 184 6.30 -8.58 -3.31
CA ASP A 184 7.70 -8.52 -3.77
C ASP A 184 8.40 -7.24 -3.32
N LYS A 185 7.64 -6.16 -3.11
CA LYS A 185 8.15 -4.85 -2.67
C LYS A 185 7.14 -4.15 -1.76
N ILE A 186 7.66 -3.41 -0.78
CA ILE A 186 6.85 -2.54 0.09
C ILE A 186 7.30 -1.11 -0.14
N VAL A 187 6.34 -0.18 -0.27
CA VAL A 187 6.56 1.26 -0.46
C VAL A 187 5.58 2.06 0.40
N GLY A 188 5.90 3.30 0.65
CA GLY A 188 5.00 4.25 1.33
C GLY A 188 5.67 4.95 2.50
N PRO A 189 5.12 6.10 2.94
CA PRO A 189 5.59 6.83 4.11
C PRO A 189 5.09 6.14 5.38
N GLY A 190 5.98 5.92 6.33
CA GLY A 190 5.65 5.32 7.62
C GLY A 190 6.23 6.10 8.78
N GLY A 191 5.57 6.04 9.94
CA GLY A 191 6.14 6.53 11.18
C GLY A 191 7.30 5.64 11.67
N LYS A 192 7.90 6.01 12.80
CA LYS A 192 9.10 5.41 13.38
C LYS A 192 9.11 3.87 13.33
N PHE A 193 8.08 3.21 13.83
CA PHE A 193 8.01 1.74 13.91
C PHE A 193 7.84 1.05 12.55
N VAL A 194 7.22 1.74 11.61
CA VAL A 194 7.08 1.26 10.22
C VAL A 194 8.40 1.37 9.47
N SER A 195 9.15 2.46 9.72
CA SER A 195 10.46 2.68 9.10
C SER A 195 11.56 1.76 9.65
N ILE A 196 11.39 1.25 10.88
CA ILE A 196 12.32 0.28 11.47
C ILE A 196 12.02 -1.15 10.95
N ALA A 197 10.76 -1.42 10.62
CA ALA A 197 10.31 -2.74 10.19
C ALA A 197 10.72 -3.05 8.75
#